data_8bcfb427182ad0ac48e447d1fa20479b
#
_entry.id   8bcfb427182ad0ac48e447d1fa20479b
#
_cell.length_a   1.000
_cell.length_b   1.000
_cell.length_c   1.000
_cell.angle_alpha   90.00
_cell.angle_beta   90.00
_cell.angle_gamma   90.00
#
_symmetry.space_group_name_H-M   'P 1'
#
loop_
_entity.id
_entity.type
_entity.pdbx_description
1 polymer ?
#
loop_
_entity_poly.entity_id
_entity_poly.type
_entity_poly.pdbx_seq_one_letter_code
_entity_poly.pdbx_strand_id
1 'polypeptide(L)'
;NITYRIYDFNRRDANGNTRELHTELAKGAIDYTVLPDYRTHYEPAQDTRVELVSCPYFTTSLYDLTRPETLDLASLDSFVVAICIEGRGTLTDDSGAAVPVHQGETVLIPASARSLAFTPDGGMKILTSWIG
;
A
#
# COMPACT_ATOMS: atom_id res chain seq x y z
N ASN A 1 -14.02 14.76 -6.30
CA ASN A 1 -13.04 15.12 -5.26
C ASN A 1 -12.90 16.64 -5.21
N ILE A 2 -12.98 17.22 -4.02
CA ILE A 2 -12.75 18.64 -3.78
C ILE A 2 -11.35 18.78 -3.18
N THR A 3 -10.55 19.70 -3.73
CA THR A 3 -9.21 20.00 -3.21
C THR A 3 -9.15 21.46 -2.83
N TYR A 4 -8.80 21.77 -1.60
CA TYR A 4 -8.56 23.13 -1.14
C TYR A 4 -7.07 23.46 -1.19
N ARG A 5 -6.74 24.58 -1.85
CA ARG A 5 -5.37 25.08 -1.95
C ARG A 5 -5.06 25.94 -0.74
N ILE A 6 -4.18 25.47 0.13
CA ILE A 6 -3.72 26.21 1.32
C ILE A 6 -2.34 26.85 1.12
N TYR A 7 -1.59 26.38 0.11
CA TYR A 7 -0.30 26.92 -0.30
C TYR A 7 -0.06 26.66 -1.77
N ASP A 8 0.62 27.53 -2.49
CA ASP A 8 0.87 27.41 -3.95
C ASP A 8 2.32 27.74 -4.37
N PHE A 9 3.29 27.60 -3.46
CA PHE A 9 4.71 27.81 -3.75
C PHE A 9 5.01 29.17 -4.40
N ASN A 10 4.22 30.21 -4.09
CA ASN A 10 4.28 31.54 -4.70
C ASN A 10 4.23 31.55 -6.24
N ARG A 11 3.62 30.53 -6.84
CA ARG A 11 3.46 30.45 -8.31
C ARG A 11 2.65 31.63 -8.82
N ARG A 12 3.06 32.13 -9.99
CA ARG A 12 2.37 33.20 -10.70
C ARG A 12 2.04 32.75 -12.12
N ASP A 13 0.92 33.26 -12.64
CA ASP A 13 0.55 33.10 -14.04
C ASP A 13 1.39 34.03 -14.96
N ALA A 14 1.17 33.98 -16.27
CA ALA A 14 1.87 34.80 -17.23
C ALA A 14 1.63 36.33 -17.03
N ASN A 15 0.60 36.71 -16.30
CA ASN A 15 0.23 38.10 -15.97
C ASN A 15 0.76 38.51 -14.57
N GLY A 16 1.48 37.62 -13.87
CA GLY A 16 2.03 37.85 -12.54
C GLY A 16 1.04 37.63 -11.38
N ASN A 17 -0.18 37.14 -11.63
CA ASN A 17 -1.18 36.90 -10.60
C ASN A 17 -0.92 35.57 -9.88
N THR A 18 -1.22 35.54 -8.57
CA THR A 18 -1.23 34.31 -7.80
C THR A 18 -2.60 33.65 -7.88
N ARG A 19 -2.67 32.33 -7.74
CA ARG A 19 -3.93 31.61 -7.65
C ARG A 19 -4.56 31.83 -6.26
N GLU A 20 -5.89 31.83 -6.23
CA GLU A 20 -6.66 31.93 -4.98
C GLU A 20 -6.29 30.80 -4.00
N LEU A 21 -6.13 31.14 -2.73
CA LEU A 21 -5.99 30.20 -1.63
C LEU A 21 -7.35 29.98 -0.95
N HIS A 22 -7.64 28.75 -0.56
CA HIS A 22 -8.91 28.34 0.04
C HIS A 22 -8.78 28.05 1.53
N THR A 23 -8.02 28.88 2.26
CA THR A 23 -7.62 28.60 3.66
C THR A 23 -8.82 28.45 4.60
N GLU A 24 -9.84 29.31 4.46
CA GLU A 24 -11.03 29.25 5.33
C GLU A 24 -11.88 28.00 5.04
N LEU A 25 -12.03 27.63 3.75
CA LEU A 25 -12.71 26.40 3.36
C LEU A 25 -11.97 25.16 3.84
N ALA A 26 -10.63 25.17 3.76
CA ALA A 26 -9.79 24.10 4.26
C ALA A 26 -9.93 23.91 5.77
N LYS A 27 -9.99 24.99 6.55
CA LYS A 27 -10.25 24.90 8.00
C LYS A 27 -11.57 24.19 8.32
N GLY A 28 -12.62 24.47 7.57
CA GLY A 28 -13.92 23.82 7.76
C GLY A 28 -13.96 22.34 7.35
N ALA A 29 -12.98 21.87 6.56
CA ALA A 29 -12.90 20.48 6.10
C ALA A 29 -11.98 19.61 6.98
N ILE A 30 -11.25 20.19 7.92
CA ILE A 30 -10.34 19.44 8.81
C ILE A 30 -11.15 18.83 9.95
N ASP A 31 -10.95 17.54 10.19
CA ASP A 31 -11.36 16.89 11.43
C ASP A 31 -10.29 17.18 12.51
N TYR A 32 -10.68 17.97 13.52
CA TYR A 32 -9.80 18.35 14.62
C TYR A 32 -9.83 17.36 15.81
N THR A 33 -10.48 16.21 15.64
CA THR A 33 -10.50 15.17 16.67
C THR A 33 -9.09 14.66 16.93
N VAL A 34 -8.66 14.74 18.16
CA VAL A 34 -7.37 14.17 18.58
C VAL A 34 -7.61 12.81 19.20
N LEU A 35 -7.05 11.77 18.58
CA LEU A 35 -7.13 10.41 19.09
C LEU A 35 -6.00 10.15 20.10
N PRO A 36 -6.24 9.30 21.12
CA PRO A 36 -5.21 8.93 22.10
C PRO A 36 -4.07 8.12 21.48
N ASP A 37 -4.34 7.38 20.41
CA ASP A 37 -3.36 6.66 19.62
C ASP A 37 -3.77 6.62 18.15
N TYR A 38 -2.79 6.79 17.25
CA TYR A 38 -2.96 6.76 15.79
C TYR A 38 -2.31 5.53 15.15
N ARG A 39 -1.69 4.66 15.96
CA ARG A 39 -1.02 3.46 15.46
C ARG A 39 -2.02 2.35 15.18
N THR A 40 -1.77 1.59 14.14
CA THR A 40 -2.46 0.32 13.91
C THR A 40 -1.94 -0.71 14.90
N HIS A 41 -2.84 -1.30 15.69
CA HIS A 41 -2.52 -2.41 16.59
C HIS A 41 -2.83 -3.72 15.90
N TYR A 42 -1.86 -4.63 15.87
CA TYR A 42 -2.01 -5.97 15.32
C TYR A 42 -1.14 -6.95 16.11
N GLU A 43 -1.51 -8.22 16.09
CA GLU A 43 -0.71 -9.29 16.69
C GLU A 43 0.28 -9.80 15.65
N PRO A 44 1.60 -9.59 15.84
CA PRO A 44 2.62 -10.09 14.91
C PRO A 44 2.58 -11.62 14.84
N ALA A 45 2.65 -12.16 13.62
CA ALA A 45 2.77 -13.59 13.40
C ALA A 45 3.75 -13.84 12.24
N GLN A 46 4.53 -14.92 12.34
CA GLN A 46 5.51 -15.31 11.35
C GLN A 46 4.94 -16.40 10.43
N ASP A 47 5.37 -16.39 9.16
CA ASP A 47 4.98 -17.37 8.15
C ASP A 47 3.47 -17.52 7.97
N THR A 48 2.75 -16.42 8.11
CA THR A 48 1.31 -16.33 7.87
C THR A 48 0.91 -14.89 7.53
N ARG A 49 -0.27 -14.74 6.95
CA ARG A 49 -0.85 -13.43 6.67
C ARG A 49 -1.37 -12.78 7.95
N VAL A 50 -0.98 -11.53 8.17
CA VAL A 50 -1.51 -10.66 9.22
C VAL A 50 -2.22 -9.49 8.57
N GLU A 51 -3.54 -9.38 8.74
CA GLU A 51 -4.29 -8.23 8.25
C GLU A 51 -3.99 -7.01 9.14
N LEU A 52 -3.56 -5.90 8.51
CA LEU A 52 -3.30 -4.64 9.20
C LEU A 52 -4.48 -3.69 9.17
N VAL A 53 -5.15 -3.62 8.03
CA VAL A 53 -6.33 -2.78 7.82
C VAL A 53 -7.20 -3.37 6.70
N SER A 54 -8.52 -3.31 6.91
CA SER A 54 -9.51 -3.60 5.88
C SER A 54 -10.62 -2.56 5.96
N CYS A 55 -10.94 -1.96 4.83
CA CYS A 55 -11.99 -0.95 4.71
C CYS A 55 -12.66 -1.05 3.34
N PRO A 56 -13.78 -0.34 3.06
CA PRO A 56 -14.47 -0.41 1.77
C PRO A 56 -13.65 0.05 0.55
N TYR A 57 -12.43 0.53 0.74
CA TYR A 57 -11.58 1.05 -0.33
C TYR A 57 -10.35 0.20 -0.60
N PHE A 58 -9.80 -0.44 0.44
CA PHE A 58 -8.62 -1.30 0.31
C PHE A 58 -8.43 -2.21 1.52
N THR A 59 -7.72 -3.29 1.30
CA THR A 59 -7.20 -4.17 2.36
C THR A 59 -5.69 -4.21 2.28
N THR A 60 -5.00 -4.12 3.42
CA THR A 60 -3.54 -4.24 3.51
C THR A 60 -3.17 -5.31 4.52
N SER A 61 -2.26 -6.19 4.13
CA SER A 61 -1.77 -7.28 4.97
C SER A 61 -0.24 -7.31 4.99
N LEU A 62 0.31 -7.79 6.10
CA LEU A 62 1.73 -8.03 6.31
C LEU A 62 2.02 -9.53 6.27
N TYR A 63 3.12 -9.89 5.63
CA TYR A 63 3.75 -11.21 5.71
C TYR A 63 5.17 -11.04 6.22
N ASP A 64 5.50 -11.71 7.32
CA ASP A 64 6.86 -11.86 7.87
C ASP A 64 7.29 -13.31 7.64
N LEU A 65 8.08 -13.55 6.59
CA LEU A 65 8.30 -14.88 6.02
C LEU A 65 9.75 -15.35 6.21
N THR A 66 9.89 -16.56 6.72
CA THR A 66 11.14 -17.33 6.74
C THR A 66 11.09 -18.56 5.83
N ARG A 67 9.92 -18.92 5.34
CA ARG A 67 9.65 -20.02 4.40
C ARG A 67 8.70 -19.59 3.31
N PRO A 68 8.62 -20.33 2.20
CA PRO A 68 7.68 -20.03 1.13
C PRO A 68 6.22 -20.01 1.61
N GLU A 69 5.47 -19.06 1.09
CA GLU A 69 4.03 -18.86 1.34
C GLU A 69 3.33 -18.54 0.02
N THR A 70 2.05 -18.89 -0.11
CA THR A 70 1.27 -18.61 -1.32
C THR A 70 0.00 -17.87 -0.98
N LEU A 71 -0.21 -16.75 -1.64
CA LEU A 71 -1.44 -15.96 -1.61
C LEU A 71 -2.36 -16.43 -2.74
N ASP A 72 -3.56 -16.92 -2.37
CA ASP A 72 -4.63 -17.23 -3.32
C ASP A 72 -5.29 -15.92 -3.78
N LEU A 73 -5.30 -15.68 -5.08
CA LEU A 73 -5.89 -14.51 -5.74
C LEU A 73 -7.12 -14.88 -6.60
N ALA A 74 -7.52 -16.15 -6.64
CA ALA A 74 -8.55 -16.63 -7.56
C ALA A 74 -9.91 -15.96 -7.38
N SER A 75 -10.24 -15.53 -6.17
CA SER A 75 -11.49 -14.83 -5.83
C SER A 75 -11.37 -13.31 -5.81
N LEU A 76 -10.17 -12.76 -6.04
CA LEU A 76 -9.91 -11.33 -5.96
C LEU A 76 -10.13 -10.68 -7.34
N ASP A 77 -11.08 -9.74 -7.44
CA ASP A 77 -11.32 -8.94 -8.64
C ASP A 77 -10.58 -7.59 -8.56
N SER A 78 -9.29 -7.67 -8.32
CA SER A 78 -8.40 -6.50 -8.19
C SER A 78 -6.95 -6.89 -8.48
N PHE A 79 -6.15 -5.90 -8.86
CA PHE A 79 -4.70 -6.03 -8.81
C PHE A 79 -4.21 -6.09 -7.35
N VAL A 80 -3.01 -6.60 -7.13
CA VAL A 80 -2.33 -6.54 -5.83
C VAL A 80 -1.04 -5.75 -5.97
N VAL A 81 -0.78 -4.86 -5.04
CA VAL A 81 0.52 -4.20 -4.87
C VAL A 81 1.28 -4.95 -3.77
N ALA A 82 2.47 -5.46 -4.08
CA ALA A 82 3.37 -6.08 -3.13
C ALA A 82 4.59 -5.17 -2.90
N ILE A 83 4.87 -4.84 -1.65
CA ILE A 83 5.96 -3.93 -1.24
C ILE A 83 6.90 -4.69 -0.32
N CYS A 84 8.14 -4.93 -0.74
CA CYS A 84 9.16 -5.51 0.11
C CYS A 84 9.70 -4.47 1.08
N ILE A 85 9.39 -4.59 2.37
CA ILE A 85 9.78 -3.63 3.41
C ILE A 85 11.02 -4.07 4.19
N GLU A 86 11.38 -5.36 4.14
CA GLU A 86 12.60 -5.90 4.78
C GLU A 86 13.04 -7.16 4.04
N GLY A 87 14.36 -7.37 3.96
CA GLY A 87 14.94 -8.58 3.36
C GLY A 87 14.84 -8.63 1.84
N ARG A 88 14.73 -9.83 1.31
CA ARG A 88 14.66 -10.11 -0.12
C ARG A 88 14.07 -11.49 -0.40
N GLY A 89 13.67 -11.71 -1.66
CA GLY A 89 13.12 -12.98 -2.10
C GLY A 89 12.69 -12.94 -3.56
N THR A 90 11.81 -13.86 -3.94
CA THR A 90 11.23 -13.92 -5.27
C THR A 90 9.71 -13.99 -5.17
N LEU A 91 9.03 -13.22 -6.01
CA LEU A 91 7.59 -13.30 -6.25
C LEU A 91 7.36 -14.12 -7.53
N THR A 92 6.49 -15.12 -7.47
CA THR A 92 6.19 -15.97 -8.64
C THR A 92 4.67 -16.07 -8.78
N ASP A 93 4.13 -15.73 -9.96
CA ASP A 93 2.71 -15.87 -10.26
C ASP A 93 2.36 -17.29 -10.79
N ASP A 94 1.08 -17.54 -11.03
CA ASP A 94 0.58 -18.81 -11.55
C ASP A 94 1.00 -19.11 -13.01
N SER A 95 1.50 -18.12 -13.76
CA SER A 95 2.12 -18.35 -15.08
C SER A 95 3.56 -18.83 -14.98
N GLY A 96 4.16 -18.78 -13.81
CA GLY A 96 5.57 -19.05 -13.58
C GLY A 96 6.48 -17.85 -13.81
N ALA A 97 5.92 -16.65 -14.04
CA ALA A 97 6.72 -15.44 -14.12
C ALA A 97 7.26 -15.10 -12.72
N ALA A 98 8.60 -15.08 -12.62
CA ALA A 98 9.32 -14.88 -11.37
C ALA A 98 10.07 -13.55 -11.38
N VAL A 99 9.86 -12.74 -10.33
CA VAL A 99 10.48 -11.42 -10.14
C VAL A 99 11.24 -11.42 -8.82
N PRO A 100 12.57 -11.26 -8.84
CA PRO A 100 13.31 -11.03 -7.60
C PRO A 100 12.97 -9.67 -7.03
N VAL A 101 12.86 -9.60 -5.69
CA VAL A 101 12.58 -8.36 -4.97
C VAL A 101 13.47 -8.22 -3.76
N HIS A 102 13.82 -6.98 -3.42
CA HIS A 102 14.53 -6.63 -2.19
C HIS A 102 13.88 -5.43 -1.50
N GLN A 103 14.35 -5.12 -0.32
CA GLN A 103 13.84 -4.00 0.47
C GLN A 103 13.77 -2.69 -0.33
N GLY A 104 12.61 -2.04 -0.28
CA GLY A 104 12.31 -0.78 -0.97
C GLY A 104 11.65 -0.97 -2.35
N GLU A 105 11.56 -2.19 -2.87
CA GLU A 105 10.94 -2.45 -4.17
C GLU A 105 9.44 -2.74 -4.05
N THR A 106 8.73 -2.34 -5.09
CA THR A 106 7.28 -2.53 -5.23
C THR A 106 6.98 -3.21 -6.55
N VAL A 107 6.13 -4.23 -6.50
CA VAL A 107 5.67 -5.00 -7.67
C VAL A 107 4.15 -4.91 -7.75
N LEU A 108 3.64 -4.64 -8.95
CA LEU A 108 2.22 -4.71 -9.28
C LEU A 108 1.90 -6.08 -9.87
N ILE A 109 1.00 -6.80 -9.23
CA ILE A 109 0.46 -8.08 -9.68
C ILE A 109 -0.89 -7.80 -10.33
N PRO A 110 -1.09 -8.13 -11.62
CA PRO A 110 -2.35 -7.84 -12.31
C PRO A 110 -3.50 -8.71 -11.81
N ALA A 111 -4.73 -8.22 -11.94
CA ALA A 111 -5.95 -8.94 -11.55
C ALA A 111 -6.16 -10.28 -12.31
N SER A 112 -5.42 -10.53 -13.39
CA SER A 112 -5.44 -11.81 -14.11
C SER A 112 -4.68 -12.92 -13.41
N ALA A 113 -3.77 -12.61 -12.47
CA ALA A 113 -3.04 -13.60 -11.68
C ALA A 113 -4.00 -14.35 -10.72
N ARG A 114 -3.83 -15.64 -10.61
CA ARG A 114 -4.66 -16.50 -9.74
C ARG A 114 -3.99 -16.87 -8.44
N SER A 115 -2.67 -16.80 -8.39
CA SER A 115 -1.89 -16.98 -7.17
C SER A 115 -0.59 -16.20 -7.23
N LEU A 116 -0.03 -15.95 -6.06
CA LEU A 116 1.28 -15.32 -5.90
C LEU A 116 2.06 -16.07 -4.83
N ALA A 117 3.14 -16.71 -5.23
CA ALA A 117 4.07 -17.36 -4.32
C ALA A 117 5.17 -16.38 -3.89
N PHE A 118 5.40 -16.30 -2.60
CA PHE A 118 6.51 -15.61 -1.97
C PHE A 118 7.59 -16.63 -1.61
N THR A 119 8.81 -16.44 -2.08
CA THR A 119 9.96 -17.30 -1.75
C THR A 119 11.05 -16.44 -1.13
N PRO A 120 11.14 -16.37 0.22
CA PRO A 120 12.16 -15.58 0.90
C PRO A 120 13.57 -16.16 0.71
N ASP A 121 14.57 -15.28 0.62
CA ASP A 121 15.99 -15.63 0.68
C ASP A 121 16.57 -15.19 2.04
N GLY A 122 16.53 -16.09 3.01
CA GLY A 122 16.95 -15.86 4.40
C GLY A 122 15.92 -15.17 5.28
N GLY A 123 14.92 -14.53 4.70
CA GLY A 123 13.82 -13.83 5.38
C GLY A 123 13.34 -12.62 4.59
N MET A 124 12.02 -12.36 4.64
CA MET A 124 11.40 -11.28 3.87
C MET A 124 10.15 -10.77 4.57
N LYS A 125 9.99 -9.43 4.68
CA LYS A 125 8.72 -8.83 5.04
C LYS A 125 8.11 -8.13 3.86
N ILE A 126 6.87 -8.50 3.55
CA ILE A 126 6.09 -7.95 2.44
C ILE A 126 4.77 -7.40 2.95
N LEU A 127 4.45 -6.18 2.52
CA LEU A 127 3.09 -5.66 2.55
C LEU A 127 2.40 -6.00 1.23
N THR A 128 1.17 -6.47 1.30
CA THR A 128 0.28 -6.57 0.14
C THR A 128 -0.90 -5.65 0.33
N SER A 129 -1.33 -4.99 -0.75
CA SER A 129 -2.54 -4.15 -0.72
C SER A 129 -3.35 -4.34 -1.99
N TRP A 130 -4.68 -4.39 -1.86
CA TRP A 130 -5.63 -4.53 -2.98
C TRP A 130 -6.93 -3.79 -2.69
N ILE A 131 -7.77 -3.62 -3.70
CA ILE A 131 -9.09 -3.01 -3.62
C ILE A 131 -10.12 -4.11 -3.32
N GLY A 132 -11.02 -3.89 -2.36
CA GLY A 132 -12.08 -4.82 -1.97
C GLY A 132 -12.16 -5.06 -0.50
#